data_426bc7307c8c704e8399bbe74981117a
#
_entry.id   426bc7307c8c704e8399bbe74981117a
#
_cell.length_a   1.000
_cell.length_b   1.000
_cell.length_c   1.000
_cell.angle_alpha   90.00
_cell.angle_beta   90.00
_cell.angle_gamma   90.00
#
_symmetry.space_group_name_H-M   'P 1'
#
loop_
_entity.id
_entity.type
_entity.pdbx_description
1 polymer ?
#
loop_
_entity_poly.entity_id
_entity_poly.type
_entity_poly.pdbx_seq_one_letter_code
_entity_poly.pdbx_strand_id
1 'polypeptide(L)'
;MRHALIHKKAVFIDAFVDNYRKIRHRSTFPHKEVAHIIHLLFPGSSYSGRGAFKTVHRVSSRTRDLVLKTSNRRNIRNDDRAYRKLPKTIRNRYFAKVYWRTKYCLLQKFGKSSKVPSDKLNSLKSIARKYGLTDVRPANVRKVDGKFKIVDASLSRARRSHD
;
A
#
# COMPACT_ATOMS: atom_id res chain seq x y z
N MET A 1 -17.24 9.25 8.19
CA MET A 1 -18.19 8.86 7.11
C MET A 1 -17.50 8.45 5.80
N ARG A 2 -16.47 9.18 5.34
CA ARG A 2 -15.81 8.89 4.03
C ARG A 2 -15.00 7.60 4.00
N HIS A 3 -14.29 7.24 5.07
CA HIS A 3 -13.55 5.96 5.15
C HIS A 3 -14.48 4.74 5.05
N ALA A 4 -15.66 4.82 5.65
CA ALA A 4 -16.66 3.74 5.58
C ALA A 4 -17.14 3.51 4.15
N LEU A 5 -17.37 4.59 3.37
CA LEU A 5 -17.77 4.47 1.98
C LEU A 5 -16.64 3.87 1.11
N ILE A 6 -15.39 4.31 1.32
CA ILE A 6 -14.24 3.74 0.61
C ILE A 6 -14.09 2.27 0.99
N HIS A 7 -14.29 1.92 2.26
CA HIS A 7 -14.24 0.53 2.71
C HIS A 7 -15.30 -0.35 2.02
N LYS A 8 -16.56 0.13 1.95
CA LYS A 8 -17.63 -0.59 1.23
C LYS A 8 -17.27 -0.84 -0.24
N LYS A 9 -16.72 0.17 -0.91
CA LYS A 9 -16.24 0.03 -2.30
C LYS A 9 -15.08 -0.96 -2.42
N ALA A 10 -14.17 -1.00 -1.45
CA ALA A 10 -13.08 -1.97 -1.41
C ALA A 10 -13.58 -3.41 -1.22
N VAL A 11 -14.59 -3.61 -0.38
CA VAL A 11 -15.27 -4.92 -0.22
C VAL A 11 -15.93 -5.36 -1.52
N PHE A 12 -16.51 -4.42 -2.27
CA PHE A 12 -17.04 -4.72 -3.60
C PHE A 12 -15.92 -5.17 -4.57
N ILE A 13 -14.75 -4.51 -4.55
CA ILE A 13 -13.58 -4.94 -5.33
C ILE A 13 -13.16 -6.36 -4.94
N ASP A 14 -13.14 -6.69 -3.65
CA ASP A 14 -12.82 -8.04 -3.19
C ASP A 14 -13.77 -9.09 -3.78
N ALA A 15 -15.06 -8.84 -3.73
CA ALA A 15 -16.08 -9.72 -4.31
C ALA A 15 -15.92 -9.85 -5.84
N PHE A 16 -15.64 -8.75 -6.52
CA PHE A 16 -15.36 -8.76 -7.95
C PHE A 16 -14.15 -9.64 -8.28
N VAL A 17 -13.04 -9.50 -7.57
CA VAL A 17 -11.83 -10.30 -7.79
C VAL A 17 -12.10 -11.79 -7.57
N ASP A 18 -12.79 -12.14 -6.48
CA ASP A 18 -13.11 -13.54 -6.19
C ASP A 18 -13.99 -14.16 -7.28
N ASN A 19 -15.02 -13.46 -7.73
CA ASN A 19 -15.90 -13.92 -8.79
C ASN A 19 -15.17 -14.01 -10.14
N TYR A 20 -14.39 -13.00 -10.50
CA TYR A 20 -13.61 -12.99 -11.73
C TYR A 20 -12.66 -14.19 -11.81
N ARG A 21 -11.91 -14.45 -10.72
CA ARG A 21 -10.97 -15.57 -10.65
C ARG A 21 -11.69 -16.92 -10.76
N LYS A 22 -12.85 -17.06 -10.13
CA LYS A 22 -13.68 -18.26 -10.20
C LYS A 22 -14.17 -18.52 -11.61
N ILE A 23 -14.73 -17.52 -12.28
CA ILE A 23 -15.28 -17.64 -13.63
C ILE A 23 -14.17 -17.89 -14.66
N ARG A 24 -13.05 -17.22 -14.54
CA ARG A 24 -11.92 -17.33 -15.49
C ARG A 24 -10.94 -18.45 -15.16
N HIS A 25 -11.15 -19.19 -14.07
CA HIS A 25 -10.23 -20.24 -13.59
C HIS A 25 -8.77 -19.76 -13.47
N ARG A 26 -8.57 -18.48 -13.08
CA ARG A 26 -7.25 -17.85 -12.99
C ARG A 26 -6.84 -17.63 -11.52
N SER A 27 -5.59 -17.95 -11.20
CA SER A 27 -4.99 -17.69 -9.88
C SER A 27 -4.37 -16.29 -9.78
N THR A 28 -4.00 -15.67 -10.91
CA THR A 28 -3.36 -14.36 -10.97
C THR A 28 -4.34 -13.24 -10.62
N PHE A 29 -3.83 -12.17 -9.99
CA PHE A 29 -4.62 -10.99 -9.68
C PHE A 29 -4.95 -10.20 -10.96
N PRO A 30 -6.22 -9.85 -11.22
CA PRO A 30 -6.65 -9.19 -12.46
C PRO A 30 -6.42 -7.67 -12.40
N HIS A 31 -5.18 -7.23 -12.50
CA HIS A 31 -4.81 -5.83 -12.32
C HIS A 31 -5.55 -4.85 -13.26
N LYS A 32 -5.69 -5.20 -14.53
CA LYS A 32 -6.35 -4.35 -15.53
C LYS A 32 -7.84 -4.17 -15.24
N GLU A 33 -8.52 -5.26 -14.93
CA GLU A 33 -9.94 -5.29 -14.64
C GLU A 33 -10.23 -4.55 -13.32
N VAL A 34 -9.39 -4.74 -12.31
CA VAL A 34 -9.50 -4.03 -11.03
C VAL A 34 -9.27 -2.53 -11.23
N ALA A 35 -8.28 -2.12 -12.04
CA ALA A 35 -8.07 -0.71 -12.36
C ALA A 35 -9.29 -0.07 -13.00
N HIS A 36 -9.93 -0.77 -13.93
CA HIS A 36 -11.18 -0.32 -14.56
C HIS A 36 -12.31 -0.16 -13.53
N ILE A 37 -12.53 -1.15 -12.68
CA ILE A 37 -13.52 -1.08 -11.59
C ILE A 37 -13.24 0.08 -10.63
N ILE A 38 -11.98 0.34 -10.31
CA ILE A 38 -11.62 1.48 -9.45
C ILE A 38 -12.03 2.82 -10.09
N HIS A 39 -11.80 2.99 -11.39
CA HIS A 39 -12.24 4.21 -12.08
C HIS A 39 -13.76 4.39 -12.06
N LEU A 40 -14.52 3.31 -12.16
CA LEU A 40 -15.98 3.35 -12.07
C LEU A 40 -16.46 3.67 -10.65
N LEU A 41 -15.85 3.06 -9.63
CA LEU A 41 -16.23 3.24 -8.23
C LEU A 41 -15.75 4.58 -7.64
N PHE A 42 -14.65 5.09 -8.14
CA PHE A 42 -14.02 6.33 -7.68
C PHE A 42 -13.83 7.31 -8.85
N PRO A 43 -14.90 7.96 -9.34
CA PRO A 43 -14.78 8.97 -10.37
C PRO A 43 -13.78 10.05 -9.97
N GLY A 44 -12.88 10.43 -10.87
CA GLY A 44 -11.79 11.36 -10.59
C GLY A 44 -10.57 10.74 -9.89
N SER A 45 -10.56 9.41 -9.64
CA SER A 45 -9.34 8.74 -9.21
C SER A 45 -8.27 8.80 -10.30
N SER A 46 -7.01 8.91 -9.88
CA SER A 46 -5.87 8.88 -10.79
C SER A 46 -4.97 7.69 -10.48
N TYR A 47 -4.48 7.06 -11.54
CA TYR A 47 -3.45 6.05 -11.44
C TYR A 47 -2.16 6.71 -10.91
N SER A 48 -1.64 6.21 -9.81
CA SER A 48 -0.45 6.78 -9.15
C SER A 48 0.82 5.97 -9.37
N GLY A 49 0.69 4.74 -9.85
CA GLY A 49 1.83 3.89 -10.17
C GLY A 49 1.52 2.40 -10.08
N ARG A 50 2.35 1.62 -10.76
CA ARG A 50 2.36 0.16 -10.69
C ARG A 50 3.72 -0.30 -10.20
N GLY A 51 3.77 -0.94 -9.03
CA GLY A 51 4.89 -1.78 -8.65
C GLY A 51 4.81 -3.13 -9.35
N ALA A 52 5.83 -3.98 -9.20
CA ALA A 52 5.86 -5.32 -9.80
C ALA A 52 4.61 -6.16 -9.47
N PHE A 53 3.99 -5.92 -8.30
CA PHE A 53 2.91 -6.75 -7.77
C PHE A 53 1.70 -5.96 -7.24
N LYS A 54 1.70 -4.65 -7.35
CA LYS A 54 0.66 -3.78 -6.78
C LYS A 54 0.29 -2.68 -7.74
N THR A 55 -0.98 -2.31 -7.73
CA THR A 55 -1.50 -1.14 -8.41
C THR A 55 -1.93 -0.11 -7.37
N VAL A 56 -1.59 1.15 -7.59
CA VAL A 56 -1.86 2.23 -6.65
C VAL A 56 -2.69 3.29 -7.34
N HIS A 57 -3.85 3.61 -6.77
CA HIS A 57 -4.74 4.66 -7.25
C HIS A 57 -4.93 5.72 -6.18
N ARG A 58 -4.76 6.99 -6.56
CA ARG A 58 -5.12 8.11 -5.71
C ARG A 58 -6.63 8.26 -5.71
N VAL A 59 -7.25 8.03 -4.56
CA VAL A 59 -8.69 8.12 -4.35
C VAL A 59 -9.00 9.36 -3.52
N SER A 60 -8.78 10.52 -4.11
CA SER A 60 -8.88 11.80 -3.40
C SER A 60 -10.30 12.09 -2.93
N SER A 61 -10.39 12.59 -1.71
CA SER A 61 -11.52 13.39 -1.27
C SER A 61 -11.05 14.84 -1.05
N ARG A 62 -11.96 15.82 -1.10
CA ARG A 62 -11.64 17.25 -0.99
C ARG A 62 -10.74 17.64 0.20
N THR A 63 -10.57 16.80 1.19
CA THR A 63 -9.85 17.10 2.43
C THR A 63 -8.75 16.12 2.82
N ARG A 64 -8.59 15.01 2.11
CA ARG A 64 -7.57 14.01 2.44
C ARG A 64 -7.04 13.32 1.20
N ASP A 65 -5.74 13.35 1.07
CA ASP A 65 -5.05 12.61 0.05
C ASP A 65 -4.88 11.16 0.50
N LEU A 66 -5.58 10.26 -0.17
CA LEU A 66 -5.59 8.84 0.11
C LEU A 66 -5.19 8.05 -1.15
N VAL A 67 -4.53 6.94 -0.95
CA VAL A 67 -4.29 5.95 -2.00
C VAL A 67 -4.92 4.62 -1.62
N LEU A 68 -5.52 3.98 -2.62
CA LEU A 68 -5.96 2.61 -2.55
C LEU A 68 -4.94 1.75 -3.30
N LYS A 69 -4.25 0.88 -2.56
CA LYS A 69 -3.37 -0.14 -3.10
C LYS A 69 -4.17 -1.40 -3.34
N THR A 70 -4.00 -2.04 -4.49
CA THR A 70 -4.64 -3.31 -4.81
C THR A 70 -3.61 -4.34 -5.24
N SER A 71 -3.77 -5.55 -4.78
CA SER A 71 -2.90 -6.69 -5.10
C SER A 71 -3.53 -8.00 -4.63
N ASN A 72 -2.83 -9.11 -4.86
CA ASN A 72 -3.25 -10.39 -4.28
C ASN A 72 -3.28 -10.34 -2.75
N ARG A 73 -4.04 -11.26 -2.16
CA ARG A 73 -4.25 -11.36 -0.70
C ARG A 73 -2.95 -11.41 0.10
N ARG A 74 -1.94 -12.14 -0.39
CA ARG A 74 -0.65 -12.31 0.28
C ARG A 74 0.09 -10.98 0.40
N ASN A 75 0.17 -10.23 -0.69
CA ASN A 75 0.87 -8.94 -0.72
C ASN A 75 0.18 -7.91 0.18
N ILE A 76 -1.14 -7.77 0.09
CA ILE A 76 -1.91 -6.85 0.94
C ILE A 76 -1.74 -7.18 2.42
N ARG A 77 -1.83 -8.46 2.78
CA ARG A 77 -1.60 -8.91 4.15
C ARG A 77 -0.18 -8.63 4.64
N ASN A 78 0.82 -8.84 3.80
CA ASN A 78 2.22 -8.58 4.17
C ASN A 78 2.49 -7.09 4.39
N ASP A 79 1.94 -6.21 3.57
CA ASP A 79 2.06 -4.76 3.73
C ASP A 79 1.43 -4.29 5.05
N ASP A 80 0.23 -4.77 5.36
CA ASP A 80 -0.44 -4.44 6.62
C ASP A 80 0.34 -4.98 7.83
N ARG A 81 0.85 -6.21 7.75
CA ARG A 81 1.69 -6.80 8.81
C ARG A 81 2.97 -6.01 9.02
N ALA A 82 3.68 -5.62 7.96
CA ALA A 82 4.89 -4.82 8.05
C ALA A 82 4.62 -3.52 8.81
N TYR A 83 3.51 -2.84 8.49
CA TYR A 83 3.11 -1.62 9.19
C TYR A 83 2.69 -1.86 10.64
N ARG A 84 1.84 -2.87 10.91
CA ARG A 84 1.30 -3.16 12.25
C ARG A 84 2.36 -3.66 13.23
N LYS A 85 3.41 -4.32 12.75
CA LYS A 85 4.53 -4.78 13.56
C LYS A 85 5.28 -3.64 14.24
N LEU A 86 5.24 -2.45 13.68
CA LEU A 86 5.95 -1.29 14.19
C LEU A 86 5.29 -0.72 15.45
N PRO A 87 6.08 -0.27 16.46
CA PRO A 87 5.54 0.54 17.55
C PRO A 87 4.81 1.77 17.02
N LYS A 88 3.75 2.18 17.71
CA LYS A 88 2.89 3.30 17.27
C LYS A 88 3.69 4.60 17.03
N THR A 89 4.63 4.90 17.88
CA THR A 89 5.52 6.08 17.77
C THR A 89 6.36 6.04 16.49
N ILE A 90 6.95 4.89 16.17
CA ILE A 90 7.79 4.67 14.99
C ILE A 90 6.96 4.76 13.71
N ARG A 91 5.85 4.04 13.63
CA ARG A 91 5.01 4.08 12.42
C ARG A 91 4.43 5.46 12.15
N ASN A 92 4.01 6.20 13.18
CA ASN A 92 3.48 7.56 13.02
C ASN A 92 4.55 8.55 12.54
N ARG A 93 5.79 8.38 12.97
CA ARG A 93 6.89 9.28 12.62
C ARG A 93 7.49 9.00 11.25
N TYR A 94 7.67 7.73 10.89
CA TYR A 94 8.51 7.34 9.76
C TYR A 94 7.75 6.64 8.63
N PHE A 95 6.49 6.27 8.83
CA PHE A 95 5.69 5.56 7.83
C PHE A 95 4.43 6.33 7.45
N ALA A 96 4.00 6.21 6.20
CA ALA A 96 2.70 6.71 5.79
C ALA A 96 1.61 5.90 6.48
N LYS A 97 0.58 6.59 7.00
CA LYS A 97 -0.47 5.95 7.77
C LYS A 97 -1.27 4.96 6.92
N VAL A 98 -1.33 3.72 7.38
CA VAL A 98 -2.27 2.71 6.88
C VAL A 98 -3.52 2.77 7.74
N TYR A 99 -4.68 2.94 7.11
CA TYR A 99 -5.96 3.07 7.80
C TYR A 99 -6.59 1.70 8.04
N TRP A 100 -6.71 0.90 6.97
CA TRP A 100 -7.29 -0.43 7.00
C TRP A 100 -6.88 -1.23 5.75
N ARG A 101 -7.18 -2.51 5.79
CA ARG A 101 -7.12 -3.40 4.63
C ARG A 101 -8.40 -4.22 4.52
N THR A 102 -8.66 -4.68 3.30
CA THR A 102 -9.59 -5.77 3.00
C THR A 102 -8.80 -6.96 2.44
N LYS A 103 -9.45 -7.87 1.75
CA LYS A 103 -8.77 -9.05 1.17
C LYS A 103 -7.73 -8.67 0.12
N TYR A 104 -8.07 -7.74 -0.77
CA TYR A 104 -7.27 -7.33 -1.93
C TYR A 104 -6.92 -5.84 -1.96
N CYS A 105 -7.40 -5.06 -0.99
CA CYS A 105 -7.21 -3.63 -0.94
C CYS A 105 -6.54 -3.18 0.38
N LEU A 106 -5.78 -2.09 0.31
CA LEU A 106 -5.20 -1.41 1.48
C LEU A 106 -5.34 0.09 1.29
N LEU A 107 -5.94 0.78 2.25
CA LEU A 107 -6.05 2.24 2.26
C LEU A 107 -4.91 2.86 3.05
N GLN A 108 -4.20 3.77 2.39
CA GLN A 108 -3.04 4.45 2.97
C GLN A 108 -3.10 5.95 2.69
N LYS A 109 -2.42 6.75 3.52
CA LYS A 109 -2.23 8.16 3.25
C LYS A 109 -1.34 8.35 2.03
N PHE A 110 -1.74 9.27 1.15
CA PHE A 110 -0.95 9.62 -0.03
C PHE A 110 0.33 10.35 0.34
N GLY A 111 1.40 10.04 -0.36
CA GLY A 111 2.66 10.76 -0.32
C GLY A 111 3.05 11.25 -1.71
N LYS A 112 3.42 12.52 -1.80
CA LYS A 112 3.89 13.14 -3.04
C LYS A 112 5.29 12.62 -3.39
N SER A 113 5.52 12.30 -4.66
CA SER A 113 6.86 12.00 -5.18
C SER A 113 7.77 13.20 -5.02
N SER A 114 8.98 12.99 -4.50
CA SER A 114 9.98 14.03 -4.32
C SER A 114 11.37 13.39 -4.28
N LYS A 115 12.40 14.13 -4.71
CA LYS A 115 13.78 13.69 -4.56
C LYS A 115 14.11 13.51 -3.07
N VAL A 116 14.56 12.33 -2.70
CA VAL A 116 14.90 12.00 -1.32
C VAL A 116 16.41 12.25 -1.11
N PRO A 117 16.80 13.11 -0.16
CA PRO A 117 18.21 13.28 0.19
C PRO A 117 18.81 11.96 0.71
N SER A 118 20.08 11.71 0.38
CA SER A 118 20.76 10.45 0.73
C SER A 118 20.83 10.19 2.24
N ASP A 119 21.07 11.23 3.03
CA ASP A 119 21.08 11.17 4.49
C ASP A 119 19.71 10.75 5.06
N LYS A 120 18.62 11.30 4.54
CA LYS A 120 17.24 10.93 4.89
C LYS A 120 16.92 9.50 4.50
N LEU A 121 17.29 9.08 3.28
CA LEU A 121 17.10 7.72 2.84
C LEU A 121 17.85 6.71 3.72
N ASN A 122 19.11 6.99 4.04
CA ASN A 122 19.93 6.13 4.90
C ASN A 122 19.36 6.05 6.32
N SER A 123 18.89 7.15 6.88
CA SER A 123 18.21 7.18 8.17
C SER A 123 16.96 6.30 8.20
N LEU A 124 16.11 6.41 7.18
CA LEU A 124 14.89 5.60 7.05
C LEU A 124 15.21 4.10 6.85
N LYS A 125 16.25 3.77 6.08
CA LYS A 125 16.75 2.39 5.93
C LYS A 125 17.21 1.82 7.27
N SER A 126 17.97 2.59 8.05
CA SER A 126 18.45 2.16 9.36
C SER A 126 17.30 1.88 10.33
N ILE A 127 16.32 2.77 10.39
CA ILE A 127 15.12 2.57 11.20
C ILE A 127 14.34 1.32 10.78
N ALA A 128 14.09 1.16 9.49
CA ALA A 128 13.36 0.01 8.97
C ALA A 128 14.05 -1.32 9.33
N ARG A 129 15.38 -1.40 9.18
CA ARG A 129 16.19 -2.59 9.51
C ARG A 129 16.07 -3.01 10.97
N LYS A 130 16.00 -2.06 11.92
CA LYS A 130 15.81 -2.35 13.35
C LYS A 130 14.54 -3.16 13.62
N TYR A 131 13.54 -3.04 12.75
CA TYR A 131 12.26 -3.73 12.86
C TYR A 131 12.11 -4.87 11.84
N GLY A 132 13.21 -5.31 11.22
CA GLY A 132 13.19 -6.42 10.26
C GLY A 132 12.48 -6.08 8.95
N LEU A 133 12.48 -4.81 8.55
CA LEU A 133 11.93 -4.35 7.28
C LEU A 133 13.05 -4.07 6.28
N THR A 134 12.77 -4.35 5.02
CA THR A 134 13.67 -4.17 3.87
C THR A 134 12.97 -3.42 2.75
N ASP A 135 13.65 -3.27 1.61
CA ASP A 135 13.12 -2.62 0.39
C ASP A 135 12.83 -1.12 0.56
N VAL A 136 13.53 -0.46 1.49
CA VAL A 136 13.47 1.00 1.60
C VAL A 136 14.41 1.61 0.56
N ARG A 137 13.83 2.06 -0.54
CA ARG A 137 14.51 2.68 -1.69
C ARG A 137 13.81 3.99 -2.05
N PRO A 138 14.41 4.88 -2.87
CA PRO A 138 13.80 6.18 -3.20
C PRO A 138 12.36 6.10 -3.69
N ALA A 139 12.02 5.09 -4.49
CA ALA A 139 10.65 4.88 -4.99
C ALA A 139 9.64 4.59 -3.89
N ASN A 140 10.09 4.06 -2.74
CA ASN A 140 9.26 3.67 -1.60
C ASN A 140 9.26 4.71 -0.47
N VAL A 141 9.84 5.89 -0.72
CA VAL A 141 9.84 7.03 0.20
C VAL A 141 9.16 8.21 -0.47
N ARG A 142 8.20 8.80 0.19
CA ARG A 142 7.38 9.90 -0.31
C ARG A 142 7.28 11.03 0.71
N LYS A 143 6.96 12.23 0.25
CA LYS A 143 6.65 13.36 1.11
C LYS A 143 5.19 13.30 1.56
N VAL A 144 4.98 13.03 2.85
CA VAL A 144 3.67 12.96 3.49
C VAL A 144 3.59 14.08 4.52
N ASP A 145 2.68 15.02 4.37
CA ASP A 145 2.56 16.20 5.24
C ASP A 145 3.91 16.94 5.42
N GLY A 146 4.64 17.14 4.32
CA GLY A 146 5.94 17.83 4.33
C GLY A 146 7.13 17.02 4.84
N LYS A 147 6.94 15.77 5.28
CA LYS A 147 8.02 14.92 5.83
C LYS A 147 8.22 13.69 4.95
N PHE A 148 9.47 13.26 4.79
CA PHE A 148 9.78 12.00 4.12
C PHE A 148 9.37 10.82 4.97
N LYS A 149 8.53 9.95 4.40
CA LYS A 149 8.02 8.74 5.06
C LYS A 149 8.08 7.55 4.12
N ILE A 150 8.23 6.37 4.70
CA ILE A 150 8.19 5.10 3.99
C ILE A 150 6.72 4.80 3.64
N VAL A 151 6.44 4.56 2.36
CA VAL A 151 5.10 4.21 1.86
C VAL A 151 4.99 2.72 1.52
N ASP A 152 6.13 2.05 1.35
CA ASP A 152 6.20 0.62 1.08
C ASP A 152 7.49 0.02 1.65
N ALA A 153 7.37 -1.10 2.35
CA ALA A 153 8.50 -1.86 2.87
C ALA A 153 8.09 -3.33 3.00
N SER A 154 9.05 -4.22 2.84
CA SER A 154 8.83 -5.66 2.91
C SER A 154 9.38 -6.21 4.23
N LEU A 155 8.71 -7.22 4.79
CA LEU A 155 9.28 -8.01 5.88
C LEU A 155 10.52 -8.75 5.34
N SER A 156 11.64 -8.67 6.05
CA SER A 156 12.80 -9.51 5.76
C SER A 156 12.37 -10.97 5.87
N ARG A 157 12.71 -11.76 4.86
CA ARG A 157 12.58 -13.21 4.98
C ARG A 157 13.50 -13.64 6.12
N ALA A 158 12.96 -14.25 7.16
CA ALA A 158 13.77 -14.97 8.14
C ALA A 158 14.66 -15.93 7.34
N ARG A 159 15.98 -15.80 7.44
CA ARG A 159 16.87 -16.86 6.96
C ARG A 159 16.41 -18.11 7.69
N ARG A 160 15.90 -19.08 6.95
CA ARG A 160 15.77 -20.43 7.48
C ARG A 160 17.23 -20.84 7.79
N SER A 161 17.57 -20.88 9.07
CA SER A 161 18.75 -21.61 9.51
C SER A 161 18.53 -23.04 9.05
N HIS A 162 19.28 -23.47 8.07
CA HIS A 162 19.48 -24.88 7.81
C HIS A 162 20.45 -25.33 8.90
N ASP A 163 19.91 -25.82 10.00
CA ASP A 163 20.59 -26.76 10.91
C ASP A 163 20.31 -28.18 10.43
#